data_457efd81a5f0f0d4b983f54085979234
#
_entry.id   457efd81a5f0f0d4b983f54085979234
#
_cell.length_a   1.000
_cell.length_b   1.000
_cell.length_c   1.000
_cell.angle_alpha   90.00
_cell.angle_beta   90.00
_cell.angle_gamma   90.00
#
_symmetry.space_group_name_H-M   'P 1'
#
loop_
_entity.id
_entity.type
_entity.pdbx_description
1 polymer ?
#
loop_
_entity_poly.entity_id
_entity_poly.type
_entity_poly.pdbx_seq_one_letter_code
_entity_poly.pdbx_strand_id
1 'polypeptide(L)'
;MKKNTTNFLVDMFLFFDFIALVFTGVLLRNVPQAMSGASILGVTRHDWVDLHWVLALALVLVIFLHLALHWSWAKGSSKRYLRIGSKTLAVSATLAIIFFGIVAPGYLTKDFPKTKEDSYKLEQEAGIVLNNQ
;
A
#
# COMPACT_ATOMS: atom_id res chain seq x y z
N MET A 1 -0.15 -29.84 9.00
CA MET A 1 0.54 -29.54 7.72
C MET A 1 2.04 -29.52 7.94
N LYS A 2 2.84 -30.04 6.96
CA LYS A 2 4.30 -29.96 7.05
C LYS A 2 4.73 -28.50 6.89
N LYS A 3 5.69 -28.02 7.69
CA LYS A 3 6.18 -26.63 7.70
C LYS A 3 6.49 -26.07 6.29
N ASN A 4 7.06 -26.90 5.41
CA ASN A 4 7.36 -26.51 4.03
C ASN A 4 6.10 -26.24 3.18
N THR A 5 5.01 -26.98 3.40
CA THR A 5 3.75 -26.75 2.68
C THR A 5 3.11 -25.42 3.08
N THR A 6 3.17 -25.08 4.38
CA THR A 6 2.64 -23.81 4.87
C THR A 6 3.43 -22.62 4.29
N ASN A 7 4.76 -22.70 4.30
CA ASN A 7 5.60 -21.66 3.72
C ASN A 7 5.30 -21.47 2.23
N PHE A 8 5.23 -22.57 1.46
CA PHE A 8 4.91 -22.52 0.03
C PHE A 8 3.54 -21.86 -0.24
N LEU A 9 2.51 -22.19 0.54
CA LEU A 9 1.19 -21.59 0.37
C LEU A 9 1.20 -20.09 0.66
N VAL A 10 1.91 -19.65 1.71
CA VAL A 10 2.05 -18.22 2.03
C VAL A 10 2.79 -17.50 0.93
N ASP A 11 3.86 -18.05 0.39
CA ASP A 11 4.64 -17.47 -0.70
C ASP A 11 3.81 -17.36 -2.00
N MET A 12 3.01 -18.39 -2.30
CA MET A 12 2.07 -18.34 -3.44
C MET A 12 1.01 -17.26 -3.27
N PHE A 13 0.46 -17.13 -2.05
CA PHE A 13 -0.53 -16.10 -1.76
C PHE A 13 0.06 -14.69 -1.91
N LEU A 14 1.27 -14.47 -1.38
CA LEU A 14 1.99 -13.21 -1.57
C LEU A 14 2.20 -12.87 -3.04
N PHE A 15 2.59 -13.86 -3.84
CA PHE A 15 2.84 -13.66 -5.27
C PHE A 15 1.58 -13.25 -6.02
N PHE A 16 0.46 -13.95 -5.83
CA PHE A 16 -0.79 -13.63 -6.52
C PHE A 16 -1.39 -12.31 -6.04
N ASP A 17 -1.34 -12.03 -4.74
CA ASP A 17 -1.84 -10.77 -4.17
C ASP A 17 -1.02 -9.58 -4.68
N PHE A 18 0.31 -9.72 -4.77
CA PHE A 18 1.18 -8.71 -5.36
C PHE A 18 0.84 -8.44 -6.84
N ILE A 19 0.60 -9.49 -7.65
CA ILE A 19 0.18 -9.33 -9.05
C ILE A 19 -1.16 -8.58 -9.13
N ALA A 20 -2.13 -8.95 -8.30
CA ALA A 20 -3.44 -8.29 -8.25
C ALA A 20 -3.32 -6.81 -7.85
N LEU A 21 -2.44 -6.49 -6.88
CA LEU A 21 -2.15 -5.12 -6.48
C LEU A 21 -1.51 -4.30 -7.60
N VAL A 22 -0.52 -4.85 -8.30
CA VAL A 22 0.10 -4.17 -9.46
C VAL A 22 -0.94 -3.93 -10.54
N PHE A 23 -1.76 -4.93 -10.86
CA PHE A 23 -2.82 -4.81 -11.86
C PHE A 23 -3.82 -3.71 -11.51
N THR A 24 -4.38 -3.74 -10.29
CA THR A 24 -5.35 -2.72 -9.84
C THR A 24 -4.72 -1.34 -9.75
N GLY A 25 -3.46 -1.23 -9.33
CA GLY A 25 -2.74 0.04 -9.27
C GLY A 25 -2.51 0.65 -10.65
N VAL A 26 -2.09 -0.14 -11.65
CA VAL A 26 -1.93 0.30 -13.05
C VAL A 26 -3.27 0.73 -13.63
N LEU A 27 -4.34 -0.03 -13.36
CA LEU A 27 -5.68 0.28 -13.82
C LEU A 27 -6.16 1.63 -13.24
N LEU A 28 -6.03 1.84 -11.94
CA LEU A 28 -6.43 3.07 -11.26
C LEU A 28 -5.63 4.29 -11.73
N ARG A 29 -4.34 4.11 -12.04
CA ARG A 29 -3.50 5.18 -12.58
C ARG A 29 -3.96 5.64 -13.96
N ASN A 30 -4.38 4.71 -14.81
CA ASN A 30 -4.75 5.00 -16.21
C ASN A 30 -6.19 5.52 -16.37
N VAL A 31 -7.01 5.47 -15.31
CA VAL A 31 -8.39 5.95 -15.33
C VAL A 31 -8.49 7.29 -14.61
N PRO A 32 -8.73 8.40 -15.34
CA PRO A 32 -8.85 9.72 -14.74
C PRO A 32 -9.96 9.79 -13.69
N GLN A 33 -9.77 10.61 -12.65
CA GLN A 33 -10.79 10.84 -11.62
C GLN A 33 -12.08 11.46 -12.18
N ALA A 34 -11.96 12.28 -13.23
CA ALA A 34 -13.09 12.87 -13.94
C ALA A 34 -14.06 11.84 -14.56
N MET A 35 -13.61 10.59 -14.73
CA MET A 35 -14.42 9.47 -15.20
C MET A 35 -14.93 8.58 -14.07
N SER A 36 -15.19 9.11 -12.90
CA SER A 36 -15.63 8.35 -11.71
C SER A 36 -16.92 7.54 -11.94
N GLY A 37 -17.78 7.96 -12.89
CA GLY A 37 -18.96 7.22 -13.30
C GLY A 37 -18.72 6.18 -14.41
N ALA A 38 -17.52 6.12 -15.01
CA ALA A 38 -17.21 5.11 -16.02
C ALA A 38 -16.96 3.75 -15.36
N SER A 39 -17.56 2.71 -15.90
CA SER A 39 -17.31 1.34 -15.47
C SER A 39 -16.22 0.72 -16.34
N ILE A 40 -15.26 0.04 -15.68
CA ILE A 40 -14.21 -0.74 -16.32
C ILE A 40 -14.48 -2.19 -16.00
N LEU A 41 -14.70 -3.00 -17.01
CA LEU A 41 -15.11 -4.39 -16.84
C LEU A 41 -16.42 -4.54 -16.03
N GLY A 42 -17.31 -3.55 -16.10
CA GLY A 42 -18.58 -3.54 -15.36
C GLY A 42 -18.48 -3.11 -13.90
N VAL A 43 -17.29 -2.70 -13.43
CA VAL A 43 -17.02 -2.27 -12.05
C VAL A 43 -16.68 -0.78 -12.06
N THR A 44 -17.20 -0.01 -11.11
CA THR A 44 -16.92 1.42 -11.01
C THR A 44 -15.48 1.68 -10.54
N ARG A 45 -14.95 2.87 -10.85
CA ARG A 45 -13.62 3.26 -10.36
C ARG A 45 -13.53 3.21 -8.83
N HIS A 46 -14.61 3.56 -8.15
CA HIS A 46 -14.68 3.54 -6.68
C HIS A 46 -14.49 2.12 -6.12
N ASP A 47 -15.20 1.15 -6.69
CA ASP A 47 -15.08 -0.25 -6.30
C ASP A 47 -13.67 -0.80 -6.56
N TRP A 48 -13.00 -0.35 -7.63
CA TRP A 48 -11.59 -0.68 -7.90
C TRP A 48 -10.64 -0.10 -6.85
N VAL A 49 -10.90 1.10 -6.34
CA VAL A 49 -10.13 1.70 -5.23
C VAL A 49 -10.31 0.88 -3.96
N ASP A 50 -11.54 0.50 -3.63
CA ASP A 50 -11.84 -0.30 -2.45
C ASP A 50 -11.21 -1.68 -2.54
N LEU A 51 -11.28 -2.32 -3.70
CA LEU A 51 -10.61 -3.60 -3.95
C LEU A 51 -9.09 -3.49 -3.77
N HIS A 52 -8.47 -2.46 -4.37
CA HIS A 52 -7.04 -2.22 -4.23
C HIS A 52 -6.63 -2.03 -2.77
N TRP A 53 -7.44 -1.31 -1.99
CA TRP A 53 -7.22 -1.08 -0.56
C TRP A 53 -7.31 -2.38 0.25
N VAL A 54 -8.31 -3.22 -0.02
CA VAL A 54 -8.44 -4.54 0.62
C VAL A 54 -7.25 -5.44 0.30
N LEU A 55 -6.82 -5.51 -0.95
CA LEU A 55 -5.64 -6.26 -1.37
C LEU A 55 -4.38 -5.74 -0.67
N ALA A 56 -4.20 -4.41 -0.56
CA ALA A 56 -3.06 -3.82 0.12
C ALA A 56 -3.01 -4.21 1.61
N LEU A 57 -4.14 -4.23 2.30
CA LEU A 57 -4.22 -4.71 3.68
C LEU A 57 -3.92 -6.20 3.79
N ALA A 58 -4.45 -7.01 2.88
CA ALA A 58 -4.19 -8.46 2.83
C ALA A 58 -2.68 -8.72 2.62
N LEU A 59 -2.04 -8.01 1.67
CA LEU A 59 -0.61 -8.11 1.43
C LEU A 59 0.20 -7.83 2.70
N VAL A 60 -0.10 -6.75 3.40
CA VAL A 60 0.59 -6.39 4.65
C VAL A 60 0.47 -7.50 5.69
N LEU A 61 -0.73 -8.04 5.90
CA LEU A 61 -0.95 -9.13 6.86
C LEU A 61 -0.17 -10.39 6.48
N VAL A 62 -0.18 -10.75 5.20
CA VAL A 62 0.53 -11.96 4.71
C VAL A 62 2.04 -11.76 4.75
N ILE A 63 2.58 -10.55 4.51
CA ILE A 63 3.99 -10.21 4.72
C ILE A 63 4.39 -10.45 6.19
N PHE A 64 3.60 -10.00 7.15
CA PHE A 64 3.87 -10.26 8.56
C PHE A 64 3.92 -11.75 8.88
N LEU A 65 2.97 -12.52 8.35
CA LEU A 65 2.95 -13.97 8.50
C LEU A 65 4.19 -14.63 7.85
N HIS A 66 4.55 -14.22 6.63
CA HIS A 66 5.75 -14.68 5.93
C HIS A 66 7.02 -14.41 6.76
N LEU A 67 7.20 -13.19 7.25
CA LEU A 67 8.33 -12.82 8.10
C LEU A 67 8.38 -13.66 9.39
N ALA A 68 7.24 -13.92 10.01
CA ALA A 68 7.15 -14.76 11.20
C ALA A 68 7.58 -16.20 10.93
N LEU A 69 7.13 -16.79 9.81
CA LEU A 69 7.48 -18.14 9.39
C LEU A 69 8.98 -18.28 9.05
N HIS A 70 9.56 -17.27 8.39
CA HIS A 70 10.96 -17.24 7.97
C HIS A 70 11.90 -16.55 8.97
N TRP A 71 11.42 -16.20 10.19
CA TRP A 71 12.19 -15.46 11.17
C TRP A 71 13.53 -16.07 11.56
N SER A 72 13.57 -17.41 11.67
CA SER A 72 14.81 -18.14 11.98
C SER A 72 15.88 -17.99 10.90
N TRP A 73 15.46 -18.04 9.63
CA TRP A 73 16.33 -17.81 8.49
C TRP A 73 16.80 -16.35 8.44
N ALA A 74 15.90 -15.40 8.61
CA ALA A 74 16.21 -13.95 8.61
C ALA A 74 17.25 -13.60 9.69
N LYS A 75 17.10 -14.14 10.91
CA LYS A 75 18.09 -13.97 11.98
C LYS A 75 19.46 -14.56 11.64
N GLY A 76 19.48 -15.75 11.04
CA GLY A 76 20.73 -16.41 10.65
C GLY A 76 21.48 -15.66 9.56
N SER A 77 20.75 -15.22 8.54
CA SER A 77 21.28 -14.45 7.41
C SER A 77 21.77 -13.06 7.85
N SER A 78 21.00 -12.38 8.69
CA SER A 78 21.37 -11.08 9.24
C SER A 78 22.70 -11.15 10.02
N LYS A 79 22.87 -12.16 10.88
CA LYS A 79 24.14 -12.36 11.60
C LYS A 79 25.32 -12.64 10.66
N ARG A 80 25.10 -13.42 9.62
CA ARG A 80 26.16 -13.86 8.68
C ARG A 80 26.61 -12.74 7.74
N TYR A 81 25.68 -11.99 7.15
CA TYR A 81 25.97 -11.04 6.08
C TYR A 81 26.07 -9.59 6.57
N LEU A 82 25.24 -9.19 7.51
CA LEU A 82 25.18 -7.80 7.97
C LEU A 82 25.83 -7.59 9.33
N ARG A 83 26.23 -8.66 10.03
CA ARG A 83 26.71 -8.63 11.43
C ARG A 83 25.77 -7.89 12.39
N ILE A 84 24.50 -7.79 12.03
CA ILE A 84 23.46 -7.09 12.79
C ILE A 84 22.77 -8.10 13.72
N GLY A 85 22.60 -7.73 14.98
CA GLY A 85 21.86 -8.55 15.95
C GLY A 85 20.37 -8.62 15.60
N SER A 86 19.71 -9.73 15.99
CA SER A 86 18.28 -9.94 15.70
C SER A 86 17.38 -8.84 16.28
N LYS A 87 17.76 -8.23 17.41
CA LYS A 87 17.03 -7.10 18.01
C LYS A 87 17.11 -5.85 17.13
N THR A 88 18.30 -5.52 16.63
CA THR A 88 18.51 -4.37 15.73
C THR A 88 17.76 -4.56 14.42
N LEU A 89 17.78 -5.78 13.85
CA LEU A 89 17.01 -6.09 12.64
C LEU A 89 15.51 -5.90 12.86
N ALA A 90 14.96 -6.41 13.97
CA ALA A 90 13.56 -6.25 14.29
C ALA A 90 13.17 -4.76 14.47
N VAL A 91 13.97 -4.01 15.22
CA VAL A 91 13.75 -2.57 15.43
C VAL A 91 13.80 -1.80 14.10
N SER A 92 14.82 -2.04 13.26
CA SER A 92 14.94 -1.35 11.97
C SER A 92 13.78 -1.69 11.02
N ALA A 93 13.34 -2.94 10.98
CA ALA A 93 12.17 -3.34 10.19
C ALA A 93 10.89 -2.68 10.68
N THR A 94 10.67 -2.64 12.01
CA THR A 94 9.50 -1.96 12.61
C THR A 94 9.51 -0.47 12.30
N LEU A 95 10.66 0.21 12.45
CA LEU A 95 10.79 1.63 12.13
C LEU A 95 10.54 1.91 10.64
N ALA A 96 11.02 1.05 9.75
CA ALA A 96 10.75 1.19 8.32
C ALA A 96 9.25 1.04 8.00
N ILE A 97 8.56 0.08 8.59
CA ILE A 97 7.11 -0.11 8.42
C ILE A 97 6.34 1.11 8.92
N ILE A 98 6.68 1.63 10.10
CA ILE A 98 6.05 2.85 10.65
C ILE A 98 6.30 4.04 9.74
N PHE A 99 7.54 4.23 9.29
CA PHE A 99 7.89 5.35 8.42
C PHE A 99 7.14 5.29 7.09
N PHE A 100 7.23 4.18 6.36
CA PHE A 100 6.61 4.07 5.04
C PHE A 100 5.08 3.87 5.10
N GLY A 101 4.55 3.26 6.15
CA GLY A 101 3.11 3.02 6.29
C GLY A 101 2.31 4.18 6.87
N ILE A 102 2.91 4.98 7.73
CA ILE A 102 2.20 6.03 8.48
C ILE A 102 2.78 7.42 8.19
N VAL A 103 4.09 7.59 8.39
CA VAL A 103 4.72 8.91 8.34
C VAL A 103 4.80 9.45 6.92
N ALA A 104 5.30 8.64 5.97
CA ALA A 104 5.48 9.09 4.60
C ALA A 104 4.13 9.43 3.91
N PRO A 105 3.08 8.60 3.96
CA PRO A 105 1.77 8.97 3.42
C PRO A 105 1.18 10.21 4.08
N GLY A 106 1.23 10.31 5.42
CA GLY A 106 0.74 11.47 6.15
C GLY A 106 1.45 12.76 5.77
N TYR A 107 2.76 12.70 5.52
CA TYR A 107 3.54 13.86 5.08
C TYR A 107 3.25 14.25 3.63
N LEU A 108 3.16 13.26 2.73
CA LEU A 108 2.89 13.48 1.32
C LEU A 108 1.48 13.99 1.03
N THR A 109 0.52 13.72 1.91
CA THR A 109 -0.87 14.11 1.74
C THR A 109 -1.28 15.33 2.56
N LYS A 110 -0.37 15.96 3.27
CA LYS A 110 -0.68 17.09 4.17
C LYS A 110 -1.32 18.29 3.45
N ASP A 111 -0.96 18.50 2.19
CA ASP A 111 -1.41 19.65 1.38
C ASP A 111 -2.71 19.35 0.60
N PHE A 112 -3.23 18.11 0.71
CA PHE A 112 -4.51 17.77 0.10
C PHE A 112 -5.68 18.21 0.99
N PRO A 113 -6.80 18.68 0.40
CA PRO A 113 -7.98 19.06 1.14
C PRO A 113 -8.51 17.86 1.94
N LYS A 114 -8.67 18.02 3.25
CA LYS A 114 -9.09 16.95 4.17
C LYS A 114 -10.60 16.81 4.26
N THR A 115 -11.33 17.85 3.85
CA THR A 115 -12.79 17.87 3.88
C THR A 115 -13.36 18.31 2.53
N LYS A 116 -14.64 17.99 2.29
CA LYS A 116 -15.36 18.50 1.10
C LYS A 116 -15.40 20.03 1.09
N GLU A 117 -15.54 20.63 2.26
CA GLU A 117 -15.58 22.08 2.41
C GLU A 117 -14.25 22.74 2.00
N ASP A 118 -13.13 22.15 2.35
CA ASP A 118 -11.81 22.62 1.93
C ASP A 118 -11.64 22.51 0.40
N SER A 119 -12.17 21.43 -0.21
CA SER A 119 -12.18 21.26 -1.67
C SER A 119 -12.98 22.36 -2.36
N TYR A 120 -14.19 22.65 -1.89
CA TYR A 120 -15.03 23.73 -2.44
C TYR A 120 -14.39 25.10 -2.32
N LYS A 121 -13.69 25.40 -1.22
CA LYS A 121 -12.97 26.68 -1.04
C LYS A 121 -11.85 26.82 -2.08
N LEU A 122 -11.05 25.75 -2.28
CA LEU A 122 -9.98 25.77 -3.29
C LEU A 122 -10.52 25.93 -4.71
N GLU A 123 -11.64 25.27 -5.04
CA GLU A 123 -12.31 25.43 -6.35
C GLU A 123 -12.85 26.85 -6.54
N GLN A 124 -13.42 27.47 -5.50
CA GLN A 124 -13.88 28.84 -5.55
C GLN A 124 -12.73 29.83 -5.74
N GLU A 125 -11.64 29.68 -5.01
CA GLU A 125 -10.45 30.53 -5.13
C GLU A 125 -9.84 30.42 -6.54
N ALA A 126 -9.72 29.19 -7.08
CA ALA A 126 -9.24 28.96 -8.44
C ALA A 126 -10.18 29.57 -9.50
N GLY A 127 -11.50 29.48 -9.31
CA GLY A 127 -12.50 30.06 -10.20
C GLY A 127 -12.47 31.61 -10.21
N ILE A 128 -12.20 32.25 -9.07
CA ILE A 128 -12.03 33.68 -8.96
C ILE A 128 -10.79 34.17 -9.73
N VAL A 129 -9.68 33.40 -9.63
CA VAL A 129 -8.45 33.74 -10.34
C VAL A 129 -8.62 33.63 -11.85
N LEU A 130 -9.35 32.64 -12.37
CA LEU A 130 -9.59 32.49 -13.81
C LEU A 130 -10.54 33.54 -14.38
N ASN A 131 -11.50 34.05 -13.59
CA ASN A 131 -12.42 35.12 -14.03
C ASN A 131 -11.80 36.55 -14.01
N ASN A 132 -10.63 36.71 -13.39
CA ASN A 132 -9.91 37.99 -13.31
C ASN A 132 -8.76 38.13 -14.35
N GLN A 133 -8.61 37.16 -15.26
CA GLN A 133 -7.69 37.20 -16.40
C GLN A 133 -8.44 37.43 -17.71
#